data_8e0cb5e901ad68d0ad34f0eea0d1edb4
#
_entry.id   8e0cb5e901ad68d0ad34f0eea0d1edb4
#
_cell.length_a   1.000
_cell.length_b   1.000
_cell.length_c   1.000
_cell.angle_alpha   90.00
_cell.angle_beta   90.00
_cell.angle_gamma   90.00
#
_symmetry.space_group_name_H-M   'P 1'
#
loop_
_entity.id
_entity.type
_entity.pdbx_description
1 polymer ?
#
loop_
_entity_poly.entity_id
_entity_poly.type
_entity_poly.pdbx_seq_one_letter_code
_entity_poly.pdbx_strand_id
1 'polypeptide(L)'
;VILQAILTFVFLERHWELVTKKLSSSAVSEIGMMIDMMKNTDIKIISANAKEFYDIDLKLLSKKRVDKKEIPPKNLVEKTLSEELQKKLDKKFSINDLSTEKKVIINVETKSGLLEFTIPRRNVYATNSHIFLVWMVISSILILSIAVLFLRQQIKPIEKLAKAAESFSIGKKIENFKPSGATEVRKAADAYIKMQERIEKFIEQRTLMLAGVSHDLRTP
;
A
#
# COMPACT_ATOMS: atom_id res chain seq x y z
N VAL A 1 5.57 -8.70 -6.91
CA VAL A 1 4.44 -7.76 -7.05
C VAL A 1 3.13 -8.42 -6.67
N ILE A 2 2.70 -9.53 -7.32
CA ILE A 2 1.42 -10.19 -7.06
C ILE A 2 1.33 -10.67 -5.60
N LEU A 3 2.35 -11.39 -5.10
CA LEU A 3 2.40 -11.85 -3.71
C LEU A 3 2.33 -10.69 -2.71
N GLN A 4 3.03 -9.60 -2.97
CA GLN A 4 3.01 -8.40 -2.13
C GLN A 4 1.63 -7.74 -2.14
N ALA A 5 0.97 -7.67 -3.29
CA ALA A 5 -0.39 -7.13 -3.39
C ALA A 5 -1.40 -7.96 -2.58
N ILE A 6 -1.32 -9.30 -2.66
CA ILE A 6 -2.17 -10.21 -1.89
C ILE A 6 -1.92 -10.05 -0.38
N LEU A 7 -0.65 -10.07 0.04
CA LEU A 7 -0.29 -9.90 1.45
C LEU A 7 -0.78 -8.55 2.00
N THR A 8 -0.61 -7.49 1.23
CA THR A 8 -1.06 -6.16 1.64
C THR A 8 -2.58 -6.08 1.72
N PHE A 9 -3.30 -6.66 0.75
CA PHE A 9 -4.76 -6.69 0.78
C PHE A 9 -5.28 -7.41 2.03
N VAL A 10 -4.78 -8.62 2.32
CA VAL A 10 -5.16 -9.41 3.50
C VAL A 10 -4.80 -8.68 4.80
N PHE A 11 -3.61 -8.07 4.85
CA PHE A 11 -3.19 -7.29 6.02
C PHE A 11 -4.10 -6.09 6.27
N LEU A 12 -4.44 -5.34 5.21
CA LEU A 12 -5.32 -4.17 5.31
C LEU A 12 -6.71 -4.55 5.77
N GLU A 13 -7.32 -5.57 5.17
CA GLU A 13 -8.65 -6.03 5.55
C GLU A 13 -8.70 -6.38 7.05
N ARG A 14 -7.73 -7.17 7.50
CA ARG A 14 -7.64 -7.56 8.91
C ARG A 14 -7.32 -6.39 9.84
N HIS A 15 -6.46 -5.47 9.42
CA HIS A 15 -6.13 -4.28 10.19
C HIS A 15 -7.36 -3.38 10.40
N TRP A 16 -8.13 -3.15 9.34
CA TRP A 16 -9.34 -2.33 9.41
C TRP A 16 -10.45 -2.95 10.24
N GLU A 17 -10.60 -4.25 10.16
CA GLU A 17 -11.52 -4.99 11.04
C GLU A 17 -11.16 -4.80 12.52
N LEU A 18 -9.88 -4.95 12.86
CA LEU A 18 -9.38 -4.76 14.23
C LEU A 18 -9.57 -3.32 14.72
N VAL A 19 -9.26 -2.32 13.87
CA VAL A 19 -9.43 -0.90 14.20
C VAL A 19 -10.91 -0.57 14.41
N THR A 20 -11.79 -1.02 13.52
CA THR A 20 -13.24 -0.82 13.64
C THR A 20 -13.77 -1.46 14.92
N LYS A 21 -13.34 -2.69 15.23
CA LYS A 21 -13.72 -3.36 16.47
C LYS A 21 -13.26 -2.59 17.71
N LYS A 22 -12.03 -2.07 17.71
CA LYS A 22 -11.49 -1.28 18.83
C LYS A 22 -12.26 0.03 19.03
N LEU A 23 -12.55 0.76 17.92
CA LEU A 23 -13.33 2.00 17.98
C LEU A 23 -14.76 1.74 18.44
N SER A 24 -15.43 0.73 17.88
CA SER A 24 -16.77 0.34 18.31
C SER A 24 -16.81 -0.08 19.79
N SER A 25 -15.83 -0.84 20.24
CA SER A 25 -15.72 -1.25 21.64
C SER A 25 -15.52 -0.06 22.59
N SER A 26 -14.73 0.95 22.18
CA SER A 26 -14.56 2.21 22.94
C SER A 26 -15.88 2.97 23.04
N ALA A 27 -16.53 3.22 21.91
CA ALA A 27 -17.81 3.93 21.87
C ALA A 27 -18.90 3.25 22.72
N VAL A 28 -18.98 1.91 22.65
CA VAL A 28 -19.93 1.15 23.48
C VAL A 28 -19.58 1.25 24.96
N SER A 29 -18.31 1.29 25.34
CA SER A 29 -17.90 1.50 26.76
C SER A 29 -18.28 2.89 27.24
N GLU A 30 -18.11 3.92 26.42
CA GLU A 30 -18.52 5.29 26.70
C GLU A 30 -20.04 5.40 26.92
N ILE A 31 -20.84 4.76 26.04
CA ILE A 31 -22.29 4.66 26.20
C ILE A 31 -22.64 3.95 27.51
N GLY A 32 -21.99 2.84 27.81
CA GLY A 32 -22.20 2.09 29.05
C GLY A 32 -21.93 2.94 30.31
N MET A 33 -20.82 3.68 30.29
CA MET A 33 -20.46 4.60 31.37
C MET A 33 -21.51 5.72 31.52
N MET A 34 -21.96 6.33 30.43
CA MET A 34 -22.99 7.37 30.45
C MET A 34 -24.31 6.85 31.04
N ILE A 35 -24.72 5.64 30.66
CA ILE A 35 -25.93 4.99 31.22
C ILE A 35 -25.78 4.71 32.69
N ASP A 36 -24.60 4.34 33.15
CA ASP A 36 -24.36 4.08 34.58
C ASP A 36 -24.35 5.38 35.42
N MET A 37 -23.74 6.44 34.90
CA MET A 37 -23.75 7.78 35.50
C MET A 37 -25.17 8.35 35.68
N MET A 38 -26.12 8.00 34.79
CA MET A 38 -27.51 8.44 34.87
C MET A 38 -28.26 7.93 36.13
N LYS A 39 -27.69 6.96 36.85
CA LYS A 39 -28.27 6.52 38.11
C LYS A 39 -28.16 7.57 39.23
N ASN A 40 -27.12 8.42 39.15
CA ASN A 40 -26.75 9.35 40.23
C ASN A 40 -26.63 10.82 39.76
N THR A 41 -26.76 11.10 38.47
CA THR A 41 -26.51 12.43 37.87
C THR A 41 -27.63 12.81 36.88
N ASP A 42 -27.97 14.08 36.83
CA ASP A 42 -28.98 14.61 35.90
C ASP A 42 -28.51 14.40 34.41
N ILE A 43 -29.46 14.00 33.59
CA ILE A 43 -29.23 13.76 32.15
C ILE A 43 -28.69 15.01 31.43
N LYS A 44 -29.06 16.22 31.87
CA LYS A 44 -28.58 17.46 31.27
C LYS A 44 -27.08 17.63 31.44
N ILE A 45 -26.53 17.28 32.61
CA ILE A 45 -25.10 17.36 32.90
C ILE A 45 -24.35 16.30 32.09
N ILE A 46 -24.91 15.09 32.02
CA ILE A 46 -24.31 13.99 31.25
C ILE A 46 -24.34 14.32 29.75
N SER A 47 -25.42 14.87 29.22
CA SER A 47 -25.53 15.25 27.82
C SER A 47 -24.54 16.37 27.46
N ALA A 48 -24.33 17.36 28.33
CA ALA A 48 -23.34 18.41 28.13
C ALA A 48 -21.91 17.81 28.05
N ASN A 49 -21.56 16.99 29.05
CA ASN A 49 -20.24 16.32 29.08
C ASN A 49 -20.04 15.34 27.91
N ALA A 50 -21.08 14.60 27.54
CA ALA A 50 -21.04 13.70 26.39
C ALA A 50 -20.72 14.45 25.09
N LYS A 51 -21.30 15.64 24.92
CA LYS A 51 -21.04 16.48 23.75
C LYS A 51 -19.65 17.10 23.77
N GLU A 52 -19.22 17.61 24.92
CA GLU A 52 -17.94 18.30 25.08
C GLU A 52 -16.75 17.35 24.95
N PHE A 53 -16.76 16.20 25.64
CA PHE A 53 -15.60 15.29 25.72
C PHE A 53 -15.58 14.19 24.66
N TYR A 54 -16.77 13.73 24.18
CA TYR A 54 -16.89 12.57 23.30
C TYR A 54 -17.53 12.88 21.96
N ASP A 55 -18.02 14.12 21.74
CA ASP A 55 -18.79 14.52 20.56
C ASP A 55 -20.05 13.64 20.35
N ILE A 56 -20.65 13.17 21.44
CA ILE A 56 -21.85 12.35 21.45
C ILE A 56 -23.05 13.20 21.85
N ASP A 57 -24.05 13.28 20.96
CA ASP A 57 -25.32 13.91 21.29
C ASP A 57 -26.23 12.88 21.98
N LEU A 58 -26.61 13.16 23.25
CA LEU A 58 -27.50 12.32 24.05
C LEU A 58 -28.87 12.95 24.19
N LYS A 59 -29.93 12.22 23.83
CA LYS A 59 -31.31 12.64 23.98
C LYS A 59 -32.14 11.56 24.67
N LEU A 60 -33.05 11.98 25.54
CA LEU A 60 -34.05 11.10 26.14
C LEU A 60 -35.34 11.20 25.31
N LEU A 61 -35.71 10.12 24.65
CA LEU A 61 -36.97 10.00 23.94
C LEU A 61 -38.03 9.43 24.90
N SER A 62 -39.00 10.26 25.27
CA SER A 62 -40.09 9.87 26.18
C SER A 62 -40.91 8.73 25.59
N LYS A 63 -41.02 7.60 26.30
CA LYS A 63 -41.97 6.48 26.10
C LYS A 63 -41.98 5.71 24.76
N LYS A 64 -41.04 5.86 23.85
CA LYS A 64 -40.90 4.92 22.72
C LYS A 64 -40.17 3.65 23.19
N ARG A 65 -40.74 2.47 22.89
CA ARG A 65 -40.03 1.18 23.01
C ARG A 65 -39.24 0.95 21.73
N VAL A 66 -38.13 0.26 21.83
CA VAL A 66 -37.39 -0.21 20.68
C VAL A 66 -38.32 -1.18 19.91
N ASP A 67 -38.71 -0.83 18.70
CA ASP A 67 -39.42 -1.78 17.85
C ASP A 67 -38.54 -3.02 17.64
N LYS A 68 -39.10 -4.16 17.97
CA LYS A 68 -38.46 -5.49 17.92
C LYS A 68 -38.18 -5.99 16.49
N LYS A 69 -37.91 -5.13 15.52
CA LYS A 69 -37.37 -5.58 14.26
C LYS A 69 -35.85 -5.73 14.44
N GLU A 70 -35.42 -6.96 14.67
CA GLU A 70 -34.06 -7.38 14.39
C GLU A 70 -33.81 -7.13 12.88
N ILE A 71 -33.43 -5.91 12.55
CA ILE A 71 -32.99 -5.59 11.21
C ILE A 71 -31.58 -6.20 11.12
N PRO A 72 -31.37 -7.18 10.22
CA PRO A 72 -30.03 -7.74 10.08
C PRO A 72 -29.05 -6.62 9.75
N PRO A 73 -27.84 -6.65 10.33
CA PRO A 73 -26.86 -5.59 10.14
C PRO A 73 -26.55 -5.43 8.64
N LYS A 74 -26.75 -4.23 8.13
CA LYS A 74 -26.59 -3.90 6.70
C LYS A 74 -25.13 -3.77 6.28
N ASN A 75 -24.26 -3.46 7.24
CA ASN A 75 -22.84 -3.21 6.98
C ASN A 75 -21.96 -3.66 8.15
N LEU A 76 -20.63 -3.64 7.93
CA LEU A 76 -19.64 -4.06 8.92
C LEU A 76 -19.74 -3.24 10.24
N VAL A 77 -20.09 -1.96 10.15
CA VAL A 77 -20.20 -1.07 11.32
C VAL A 77 -21.35 -1.53 12.22
N GLU A 78 -22.55 -1.73 11.64
CA GLU A 78 -23.72 -2.20 12.37
C GLU A 78 -23.47 -3.56 13.00
N LYS A 79 -22.83 -4.48 12.27
CA LYS A 79 -22.49 -5.82 12.77
C LYS A 79 -21.55 -5.72 13.99
N THR A 80 -20.44 -5.00 13.85
CA THR A 80 -19.44 -4.90 14.92
C THR A 80 -20.00 -4.16 16.15
N LEU A 81 -20.77 -3.09 15.96
CA LEU A 81 -21.46 -2.40 17.02
C LEU A 81 -22.49 -3.27 17.73
N SER A 82 -23.28 -4.04 16.97
CA SER A 82 -24.27 -4.97 17.52
C SER A 82 -23.61 -6.02 18.42
N GLU A 83 -22.51 -6.63 17.94
CA GLU A 83 -21.75 -7.62 18.71
C GLU A 83 -21.17 -7.02 20.02
N GLU A 84 -20.59 -5.82 19.97
CA GLU A 84 -20.03 -5.15 21.14
C GLU A 84 -21.11 -4.67 22.11
N LEU A 85 -22.24 -4.13 21.61
CA LEU A 85 -23.38 -3.74 22.43
C LEU A 85 -23.99 -4.94 23.15
N GLN A 86 -24.20 -6.05 22.45
CA GLN A 86 -24.73 -7.28 23.03
C GLN A 86 -23.80 -7.86 24.11
N LYS A 87 -22.47 -7.74 23.89
CA LYS A 87 -21.47 -8.24 24.83
C LYS A 87 -21.34 -7.39 26.10
N LYS A 88 -21.47 -6.08 25.99
CA LYS A 88 -21.21 -5.15 27.10
C LYS A 88 -22.46 -4.59 27.78
N LEU A 89 -23.58 -4.52 27.05
CA LEU A 89 -24.82 -3.95 27.53
C LEU A 89 -25.91 -5.02 27.50
N ASP A 90 -26.35 -5.46 28.66
CA ASP A 90 -27.50 -6.38 28.81
C ASP A 90 -28.83 -5.61 28.69
N LYS A 91 -29.03 -4.94 27.56
CA LYS A 91 -30.19 -4.08 27.28
C LYS A 91 -30.60 -4.21 25.82
N LYS A 92 -31.88 -3.92 25.55
CA LYS A 92 -32.38 -3.87 24.17
C LYS A 92 -31.87 -2.59 23.51
N PHE A 93 -31.37 -2.73 22.30
CA PHE A 93 -30.87 -1.62 21.50
C PHE A 93 -31.32 -1.73 20.03
N SER A 94 -31.25 -0.63 19.33
CA SER A 94 -31.32 -0.56 17.87
C SER A 94 -30.25 0.36 17.33
N ILE A 95 -29.70 0.02 16.18
CA ILE A 95 -28.65 0.77 15.51
C ILE A 95 -29.19 1.26 14.16
N ASN A 96 -28.86 2.49 13.82
CA ASN A 96 -29.16 3.07 12.51
C ASN A 96 -27.90 3.82 12.01
N ASP A 97 -27.20 3.24 11.02
CA ASP A 97 -26.04 3.87 10.41
C ASP A 97 -26.49 4.83 9.29
N LEU A 98 -26.52 6.12 9.61
CA LEU A 98 -26.76 7.20 8.66
C LEU A 98 -25.43 7.55 7.95
N SER A 99 -24.96 6.67 7.08
CA SER A 99 -23.68 6.84 6.36
C SER A 99 -23.64 8.14 5.54
N THR A 100 -24.76 8.58 4.97
CA THR A 100 -24.90 9.84 4.23
C THR A 100 -24.63 11.05 5.11
N GLU A 101 -25.07 11.03 6.37
CA GLU A 101 -24.87 12.11 7.34
C GLU A 101 -23.58 11.94 8.16
N LYS A 102 -22.81 10.89 7.91
CA LYS A 102 -21.61 10.52 8.68
C LYS A 102 -21.87 10.37 10.18
N LYS A 103 -23.04 9.90 10.55
CA LYS A 103 -23.50 9.69 11.92
C LYS A 103 -24.03 8.29 12.10
N VAL A 104 -23.93 7.78 13.33
CA VAL A 104 -24.54 6.53 13.76
C VAL A 104 -25.45 6.83 14.93
N ILE A 105 -26.70 6.41 14.86
CA ILE A 105 -27.69 6.55 15.92
C ILE A 105 -27.84 5.21 16.61
N ILE A 106 -27.61 5.19 17.92
CA ILE A 106 -27.78 4.02 18.78
C ILE A 106 -28.88 4.33 19.79
N ASN A 107 -29.94 3.59 19.74
CA ASN A 107 -31.03 3.70 20.70
C ASN A 107 -30.92 2.57 21.71
N VAL A 108 -30.90 2.90 23.01
CA VAL A 108 -30.82 1.92 24.10
C VAL A 108 -32.03 2.07 25.02
N GLU A 109 -32.73 0.97 25.27
CA GLU A 109 -33.86 0.93 26.21
C GLU A 109 -33.34 0.91 27.65
N THR A 110 -33.77 1.91 28.48
CA THR A 110 -33.42 1.99 29.87
C THR A 110 -34.67 2.07 30.74
N LYS A 111 -34.51 1.92 32.08
CA LYS A 111 -35.64 2.07 33.02
C LYS A 111 -36.26 3.47 32.95
N SER A 112 -35.49 4.48 32.61
CA SER A 112 -35.93 5.89 32.51
C SER A 112 -36.55 6.26 31.17
N GLY A 113 -36.50 5.34 30.14
CA GLY A 113 -37.00 5.60 28.81
C GLY A 113 -36.00 5.17 27.74
N LEU A 114 -36.25 5.55 26.47
CA LEU A 114 -35.38 5.30 25.35
C LEU A 114 -34.32 6.41 25.25
N LEU A 115 -33.06 6.02 25.33
CA LEU A 115 -31.92 6.91 25.13
C LEU A 115 -31.43 6.81 23.69
N GLU A 116 -31.34 7.94 23.03
CA GLU A 116 -30.76 8.09 21.70
C GLU A 116 -29.36 8.69 21.80
N PHE A 117 -28.37 7.95 21.35
CA PHE A 117 -26.99 8.38 21.23
C PHE A 117 -26.69 8.61 19.76
N THR A 118 -26.40 9.85 19.37
CA THR A 118 -25.91 10.20 18.05
C THR A 118 -24.41 10.39 18.07
N ILE A 119 -23.70 9.49 17.40
CA ILE A 119 -22.23 9.40 17.42
C ILE A 119 -21.70 9.71 16.04
N PRO A 120 -20.67 10.54 15.86
CA PRO A 120 -19.99 10.69 14.59
C PRO A 120 -19.44 9.35 14.10
N ARG A 121 -19.64 9.02 12.83
CA ARG A 121 -19.22 7.75 12.25
C ARG A 121 -17.71 7.52 12.38
N ARG A 122 -16.91 8.58 12.41
CA ARG A 122 -15.45 8.52 12.65
C ARG A 122 -15.06 7.92 13.99
N ASN A 123 -15.92 7.97 15.01
CA ASN A 123 -15.66 7.43 16.34
C ASN A 123 -15.91 5.91 16.41
N VAL A 124 -16.61 5.35 15.44
CA VAL A 124 -16.96 3.92 15.39
C VAL A 124 -16.38 3.19 14.18
N TYR A 125 -15.92 3.92 13.18
CA TYR A 125 -15.40 3.37 11.94
C TYR A 125 -14.24 4.22 11.37
N ALA A 126 -13.18 3.56 10.98
CA ALA A 126 -12.04 4.23 10.35
C ALA A 126 -12.38 4.65 8.90
N THR A 127 -12.53 5.95 8.68
CA THR A 127 -13.09 6.52 7.44
C THR A 127 -12.09 6.58 6.28
N ASN A 128 -10.78 6.56 6.55
CA ASN A 128 -9.74 6.92 5.56
C ASN A 128 -8.91 5.74 5.05
N SER A 129 -9.48 4.52 5.03
CA SER A 129 -8.77 3.31 4.60
C SER A 129 -8.24 3.38 3.15
N HIS A 130 -8.97 4.06 2.26
CA HIS A 130 -8.59 4.17 0.85
C HIS A 130 -7.35 5.04 0.60
N ILE A 131 -7.08 6.04 1.46
CA ILE A 131 -5.90 6.92 1.31
C ILE A 131 -4.61 6.10 1.36
N PHE A 132 -4.51 5.16 2.29
CA PHE A 132 -3.34 4.29 2.40
C PHE A 132 -3.14 3.44 1.14
N LEU A 133 -4.24 2.87 0.58
CA LEU A 133 -4.19 2.11 -0.67
C LEU A 133 -3.69 2.94 -1.85
N VAL A 134 -4.19 4.17 -1.98
CA VAL A 134 -3.74 5.10 -3.04
C VAL A 134 -2.25 5.40 -2.92
N TRP A 135 -1.77 5.74 -1.72
CA TRP A 135 -0.35 6.00 -1.49
C TRP A 135 0.53 4.77 -1.75
N MET A 136 0.06 3.57 -1.40
CA MET A 136 0.77 2.32 -1.66
C MET A 136 0.90 2.04 -3.16
N VAL A 137 -0.17 2.25 -3.94
CA VAL A 137 -0.14 2.08 -5.41
C VAL A 137 0.78 3.11 -6.05
N ILE A 138 0.68 4.39 -5.66
CA ILE A 138 1.53 5.46 -6.19
C ILE A 138 3.00 5.18 -5.89
N SER A 139 3.35 4.82 -4.65
CA SER A 139 4.73 4.51 -4.27
C SER A 139 5.27 3.28 -5.01
N SER A 140 4.44 2.26 -5.20
CA SER A 140 4.82 1.06 -5.96
C SER A 140 5.12 1.38 -7.43
N ILE A 141 4.29 2.18 -8.08
CA ILE A 141 4.51 2.62 -9.47
C ILE A 141 5.78 3.47 -9.56
N LEU A 142 6.00 4.37 -8.62
CA LEU A 142 7.19 5.22 -8.57
C LEU A 142 8.47 4.38 -8.47
N ILE A 143 8.52 3.46 -7.52
CA ILE A 143 9.67 2.56 -7.31
C ILE A 143 9.92 1.69 -8.53
N LEU A 144 8.86 1.12 -9.12
CA LEU A 144 8.98 0.32 -10.33
C LEU A 144 9.53 1.13 -11.50
N SER A 145 9.05 2.36 -11.66
CA SER A 145 9.53 3.26 -12.72
C SER A 145 11.03 3.57 -12.57
N ILE A 146 11.47 3.89 -11.35
CA ILE A 146 12.89 4.12 -11.05
C ILE A 146 13.71 2.86 -11.32
N ALA A 147 13.23 1.69 -10.90
CA ALA A 147 13.92 0.42 -11.13
C ALA A 147 14.07 0.10 -12.61
N VAL A 148 13.02 0.31 -13.42
CA VAL A 148 13.07 0.09 -14.88
C VAL A 148 14.04 1.05 -15.56
N LEU A 149 14.03 2.34 -15.18
CA LEU A 149 14.97 3.33 -15.72
C LEU A 149 16.42 2.95 -15.39
N PHE A 150 16.67 2.55 -14.15
CA PHE A 150 17.99 2.12 -13.70
C PHE A 150 18.48 0.87 -14.43
N LEU A 151 17.63 -0.15 -14.58
CA LEU A 151 17.95 -1.37 -15.34
C LEU A 151 18.25 -1.07 -16.80
N ARG A 152 17.44 -0.24 -17.46
CA ARG A 152 17.70 0.17 -18.85
C ARG A 152 19.06 0.88 -19.00
N GLN A 153 19.44 1.69 -18.03
CA GLN A 153 20.72 2.38 -18.03
C GLN A 153 21.89 1.41 -17.85
N GLN A 154 21.72 0.30 -17.15
CA GLN A 154 22.75 -0.74 -16.98
C GLN A 154 22.85 -1.68 -18.18
N ILE A 155 21.72 -2.00 -18.82
CA ILE A 155 21.69 -2.94 -19.96
C ILE A 155 22.30 -2.33 -21.22
N LYS A 156 22.07 -1.05 -21.51
CA LYS A 156 22.59 -0.37 -22.69
C LYS A 156 24.09 -0.52 -22.95
N PRO A 157 24.99 -0.39 -21.94
CA PRO A 157 26.42 -0.62 -22.13
C PRO A 157 26.78 -2.06 -22.50
N ILE A 158 26.06 -3.03 -21.96
CA ILE A 158 26.23 -4.46 -22.26
C ILE A 158 25.84 -4.75 -23.70
N GLU A 159 24.72 -4.21 -24.16
CA GLU A 159 24.28 -4.33 -25.56
C GLU A 159 25.27 -3.69 -26.52
N LYS A 160 25.87 -2.54 -26.16
CA LYS A 160 26.91 -1.91 -26.97
C LYS A 160 28.16 -2.78 -27.07
N LEU A 161 28.59 -3.39 -25.97
CA LEU A 161 29.74 -4.31 -25.96
C LEU A 161 29.46 -5.55 -26.80
N ALA A 162 28.26 -6.14 -26.69
CA ALA A 162 27.86 -7.29 -27.51
C ALA A 162 27.86 -6.96 -28.99
N LYS A 163 27.28 -5.80 -29.38
CA LYS A 163 27.30 -5.35 -30.78
C LYS A 163 28.71 -5.08 -31.31
N ALA A 164 29.60 -4.54 -30.46
CA ALA A 164 31.00 -4.35 -30.82
C ALA A 164 31.71 -5.68 -31.09
N ALA A 165 31.50 -6.67 -30.23
CA ALA A 165 32.06 -8.01 -30.41
C ALA A 165 31.52 -8.72 -31.66
N GLU A 166 30.21 -8.62 -31.91
CA GLU A 166 29.57 -9.16 -33.10
C GLU A 166 30.11 -8.51 -34.40
N SER A 167 30.21 -7.18 -34.41
CA SER A 167 30.76 -6.45 -35.56
C SER A 167 32.21 -6.85 -35.86
N PHE A 168 33.04 -7.00 -34.84
CA PHE A 168 34.41 -7.43 -34.95
C PHE A 168 34.53 -8.85 -35.51
N SER A 169 33.64 -9.77 -35.11
CA SER A 169 33.63 -11.15 -35.62
C SER A 169 33.42 -11.27 -37.11
N ILE A 170 32.74 -10.31 -37.72
CA ILE A 170 32.52 -10.24 -39.19
C ILE A 170 33.51 -9.29 -39.91
N GLY A 171 34.61 -8.92 -39.21
CA GLY A 171 35.65 -8.06 -39.80
C GLY A 171 35.30 -6.57 -39.87
N LYS A 172 34.21 -6.13 -39.20
CA LYS A 172 33.82 -4.73 -39.16
C LYS A 172 34.25 -4.12 -37.80
N LYS A 173 34.95 -2.99 -37.85
CA LYS A 173 35.35 -2.25 -36.67
C LYS A 173 34.32 -1.17 -36.35
N ILE A 174 33.85 -1.12 -35.08
CA ILE A 174 33.06 0.01 -34.61
C ILE A 174 34.03 1.12 -34.21
N GLU A 175 34.04 2.20 -35.00
CA GLU A 175 34.78 3.40 -34.63
C GLU A 175 34.22 4.04 -33.38
N ASN A 176 35.10 4.49 -32.48
CA ASN A 176 34.73 5.19 -31.22
C ASN A 176 33.95 4.37 -30.19
N PHE A 177 34.14 3.02 -30.13
CA PHE A 177 33.62 2.28 -28.98
C PHE A 177 34.29 2.75 -27.71
N LYS A 178 33.49 3.33 -26.77
CA LYS A 178 33.97 3.81 -25.45
C LYS A 178 33.37 2.95 -24.33
N PRO A 179 34.23 2.42 -23.43
CA PRO A 179 33.76 1.72 -22.24
C PRO A 179 32.84 2.59 -21.40
N SER A 180 31.65 2.08 -21.08
CA SER A 180 30.63 2.79 -20.31
C SER A 180 29.84 1.84 -19.41
N GLY A 181 29.11 2.37 -18.46
CA GLY A 181 28.28 1.58 -17.52
C GLY A 181 28.96 1.28 -16.20
N ALA A 182 28.50 0.22 -15.51
CA ALA A 182 29.04 -0.23 -14.23
C ALA A 182 30.53 -0.61 -14.34
N THR A 183 31.22 -0.62 -13.21
CA THR A 183 32.67 -0.87 -13.13
C THR A 183 33.05 -2.20 -13.79
N GLU A 184 32.24 -3.24 -13.58
CA GLU A 184 32.46 -4.59 -14.13
C GLU A 184 32.28 -4.61 -15.65
N VAL A 185 31.29 -3.90 -16.15
CA VAL A 185 31.02 -3.77 -17.60
C VAL A 185 32.14 -2.98 -18.28
N ARG A 186 32.64 -1.91 -17.64
CA ARG A 186 33.79 -1.15 -18.15
C ARG A 186 35.06 -2.00 -18.23
N LYS A 187 35.35 -2.79 -17.17
CA LYS A 187 36.47 -3.73 -17.18
C LYS A 187 36.38 -4.76 -18.30
N ALA A 188 35.17 -5.29 -18.55
CA ALA A 188 34.94 -6.22 -19.65
C ALA A 188 35.13 -5.52 -21.01
N ALA A 189 34.68 -4.29 -21.18
CA ALA A 189 34.87 -3.49 -22.37
C ALA A 189 36.34 -3.16 -22.63
N ASP A 190 37.11 -2.81 -21.60
CA ASP A 190 38.57 -2.57 -21.70
C ASP A 190 39.32 -3.87 -22.11
N ALA A 191 38.95 -5.00 -21.51
CA ALA A 191 39.52 -6.30 -21.87
C ALA A 191 39.23 -6.66 -23.33
N TYR A 192 37.99 -6.39 -23.80
CA TYR A 192 37.59 -6.58 -25.20
C TYR A 192 38.44 -5.71 -26.12
N ILE A 193 38.63 -4.42 -25.86
CA ILE A 193 39.48 -3.52 -26.66
C ILE A 193 40.91 -4.09 -26.78
N LYS A 194 41.51 -4.47 -25.67
CA LYS A 194 42.87 -5.07 -25.64
C LYS A 194 42.95 -6.36 -26.45
N MET A 195 41.92 -7.18 -26.41
CA MET A 195 41.84 -8.39 -27.21
C MET A 195 41.76 -8.06 -28.71
N GLN A 196 40.90 -7.09 -29.08
CA GLN A 196 40.77 -6.63 -30.44
C GLN A 196 42.10 -6.12 -31.03
N GLU A 197 42.79 -5.25 -30.28
CA GLU A 197 44.12 -4.71 -30.68
C GLU A 197 45.15 -5.82 -30.90
N ARG A 198 45.16 -6.85 -30.04
CA ARG A 198 46.06 -7.98 -30.20
C ARG A 198 45.77 -8.81 -31.44
N ILE A 199 44.49 -9.05 -31.71
CA ILE A 199 44.09 -9.83 -32.91
C ILE A 199 44.43 -9.04 -34.17
N GLU A 200 44.16 -7.71 -34.22
CA GLU A 200 44.53 -6.86 -35.35
C GLU A 200 46.05 -6.91 -35.64
N LYS A 201 46.88 -6.72 -34.59
CA LYS A 201 48.34 -6.84 -34.72
C LYS A 201 48.80 -8.20 -35.24
N PHE A 202 48.15 -9.27 -34.73
CA PHE A 202 48.49 -10.62 -35.19
C PHE A 202 48.15 -10.86 -36.63
N ILE A 203 47.01 -10.34 -37.12
CA ILE A 203 46.61 -10.42 -38.52
C ILE A 203 47.60 -9.62 -39.41
N GLU A 204 47.96 -8.41 -38.97
CA GLU A 204 48.92 -7.56 -39.67
C GLU A 204 50.28 -8.26 -39.79
N GLN A 205 50.82 -8.80 -38.70
CA GLN A 205 52.07 -9.55 -38.72
C GLN A 205 52.04 -10.78 -39.66
N ARG A 206 50.94 -11.54 -39.64
CA ARG A 206 50.77 -12.67 -40.59
C ARG A 206 50.74 -12.20 -42.04
N THR A 207 50.05 -11.11 -42.32
CA THR A 207 49.97 -10.55 -43.69
C THR A 207 51.33 -10.10 -44.19
N LEU A 208 52.12 -9.40 -43.34
CA LEU A 208 53.47 -8.99 -43.68
C LEU A 208 54.41 -10.19 -43.87
N MET A 209 54.31 -11.25 -43.05
CA MET A 209 55.08 -12.46 -43.19
C MET A 209 54.79 -13.17 -44.53
N LEU A 210 53.48 -13.29 -44.90
CA LEU A 210 53.06 -13.88 -46.16
C LEU A 210 53.53 -13.07 -47.36
N ALA A 211 53.52 -11.73 -47.28
CA ALA A 211 54.03 -10.84 -48.32
C ALA A 211 55.56 -11.02 -48.49
N GLY A 212 56.31 -11.13 -47.37
CA GLY A 212 57.74 -11.34 -47.40
C GLY A 212 58.12 -12.69 -48.04
N VAL A 213 57.46 -13.78 -47.62
CA VAL A 213 57.68 -15.11 -48.23
C VAL A 213 57.32 -15.10 -49.74
N SER A 214 56.22 -14.45 -50.13
CA SER A 214 55.83 -14.35 -51.52
C SER A 214 56.88 -13.56 -52.40
N HIS A 215 57.48 -12.53 -51.79
CA HIS A 215 58.54 -11.77 -52.39
C HIS A 215 59.81 -12.63 -52.58
N ASP A 216 60.25 -13.34 -51.57
CA ASP A 216 61.46 -14.18 -51.57
C ASP A 216 61.35 -15.37 -52.57
N LEU A 217 60.12 -15.94 -52.67
CA LEU A 217 59.84 -16.96 -53.66
C LEU A 217 59.79 -16.48 -55.15
N ARG A 218 59.72 -15.15 -55.31
CA ARG A 218 59.67 -14.54 -56.67
C ARG A 218 61.04 -14.08 -57.18
N THR A 219 62.05 -14.03 -56.30
CA THR A 219 63.43 -13.73 -56.65
C THR A 219 64.13 -15.04 -57.12
N PRO A 220 64.56 -15.17 -58.36
CA PRO A 220 65.29 -16.36 -58.84
C PRO A 220 66.66 -16.49 -58.19
#